data_ac2ee94a78a896be77ccf777da116313
#
_entry.id   ac2ee94a78a896be77ccf777da116313
#
_cell.length_a   1.000
_cell.length_b   1.000
_cell.length_c   1.000
_cell.angle_alpha   90.00
_cell.angle_beta   90.00
_cell.angle_gamma   90.00
#
_symmetry.space_group_name_H-M   'P 1'
#
loop_
_entity.id
_entity.type
_entity.pdbx_description
1 polymer ?
#
loop_
_entity_poly.entity_id
_entity_poly.type
_entity_poly.pdbx_seq_one_letter_code
_entity_poly.pdbx_strand_id
1 'polypeptide(L)'
;MKEVKLRMKEQEKYDVIKELVDHKGNKNRAAMKLGISRRQIDRLIIKYKEKGKSAFVHGNRNKKPISTLDKSISEDIILLYKNKYQEWNFQHFNEFLKKDENIKVSYNFIYTTLTKAGFISPKARRKTKRDAAKARLLKEKKINLAMSDAQINEIVNHEVAIEDSHPRGEKPKYFGEVIEEDGSIHLWFGDKKTCLHLAIDKATSTIVGAWFDNQETLNGYYHVLYQILTTYGIPYKFFTDNRTVFNYIKLNPDKRTSEKDVLTQYGYACKQLGIELETSSVSQAKGLIERTNGTFQGRLVNELKLNGITTIEEANKYLLEVFVPNFNKIFALNYKKFKSVFEVAPSEEQINYTLAILTPRKIDNGNSIKYQNKYYQPYFNDKLKCFSPKTDCLVIKAYDGSLVISIDEQILELKELSRNERFSKNFEEIPAVKQKKKYIPPMSHPFKAESFKKYQEKQTARTNIGFGTYCYN
;
A
#
# COMPACT_ATOMS: atom_id res chain seq x y z
N MET A 1 -28.14 -58.07 11.52
CA MET A 1 -27.40 -57.50 10.35
C MET A 1 -27.60 -55.99 10.38
N LYS A 2 -26.55 -55.16 10.26
CA LYS A 2 -26.71 -53.72 10.19
C LYS A 2 -27.38 -53.34 8.87
N GLU A 3 -28.51 -52.62 8.92
CA GLU A 3 -29.23 -52.19 7.74
C GLU A 3 -28.35 -51.25 6.86
N VAL A 4 -28.12 -51.65 5.60
CA VAL A 4 -27.30 -50.86 4.67
C VAL A 4 -28.13 -49.76 4.08
N LYS A 5 -27.95 -48.50 4.56
CA LYS A 5 -28.58 -47.31 3.99
C LYS A 5 -27.83 -46.86 2.73
N LEU A 6 -28.49 -46.86 1.60
CA LEU A 6 -27.96 -46.38 0.31
C LEU A 6 -28.34 -44.90 0.09
N ARG A 7 -27.48 -44.17 -0.62
CA ARG A 7 -27.81 -42.82 -1.13
C ARG A 7 -28.68 -42.94 -2.39
N MET A 8 -29.41 -41.90 -2.74
CA MET A 8 -30.36 -41.91 -3.86
C MET A 8 -29.81 -42.55 -5.15
N LYS A 9 -28.64 -42.15 -5.63
CA LYS A 9 -27.99 -42.74 -6.82
C LYS A 9 -27.48 -44.19 -6.61
N GLU A 10 -27.16 -44.56 -5.40
CA GLU A 10 -26.77 -45.94 -5.05
C GLU A 10 -28.00 -46.84 -4.96
N GLN A 11 -29.10 -46.32 -4.43
CA GLN A 11 -30.39 -47.00 -4.35
C GLN A 11 -30.94 -47.27 -5.75
N GLU A 12 -30.93 -46.24 -6.63
CA GLU A 12 -31.36 -46.40 -8.03
C GLU A 12 -30.59 -47.54 -8.76
N LYS A 13 -29.26 -47.57 -8.58
CA LYS A 13 -28.43 -48.66 -9.14
C LYS A 13 -28.80 -50.00 -8.57
N TYR A 14 -29.04 -50.09 -7.26
CA TYR A 14 -29.43 -51.30 -6.58
C TYR A 14 -30.77 -51.82 -7.13
N ASP A 15 -31.80 -50.94 -7.22
CA ASP A 15 -33.14 -51.29 -7.64
C ASP A 15 -33.14 -51.80 -9.08
N VAL A 16 -32.47 -51.12 -10.01
CA VAL A 16 -32.36 -51.52 -11.41
C VAL A 16 -31.62 -52.84 -11.57
N ILE A 17 -30.53 -53.08 -10.84
CA ILE A 17 -29.78 -54.34 -10.92
C ILE A 17 -30.51 -55.48 -10.24
N LYS A 18 -31.22 -55.23 -9.16
CA LYS A 18 -32.07 -56.19 -8.48
C LYS A 18 -33.18 -56.65 -9.42
N GLU A 19 -33.94 -55.73 -10.01
CA GLU A 19 -35.00 -56.00 -11.00
C GLU A 19 -34.45 -56.81 -12.21
N LEU A 20 -33.25 -56.41 -12.71
CA LEU A 20 -32.58 -57.11 -13.80
C LEU A 20 -32.24 -58.57 -13.49
N VAL A 21 -31.78 -58.84 -12.26
CA VAL A 21 -31.40 -60.20 -11.83
C VAL A 21 -32.62 -61.04 -11.51
N ASP A 22 -33.61 -60.49 -10.79
CA ASP A 22 -34.80 -61.19 -10.33
C ASP A 22 -35.72 -61.61 -11.51
N HIS A 23 -35.84 -60.73 -12.53
CA HIS A 23 -36.70 -60.98 -13.68
C HIS A 23 -35.95 -61.39 -14.96
N LYS A 24 -34.66 -61.74 -14.91
CA LYS A 24 -33.81 -62.09 -16.07
C LYS A 24 -33.94 -61.04 -17.22
N GLY A 25 -33.98 -59.76 -16.86
CA GLY A 25 -34.23 -58.65 -17.74
C GLY A 25 -33.13 -58.36 -18.78
N ASN A 26 -33.35 -57.37 -19.63
CA ASN A 26 -32.38 -56.98 -20.67
C ASN A 26 -31.27 -56.06 -20.13
N LYS A 27 -30.03 -56.53 -20.20
CA LYS A 27 -28.83 -55.81 -19.74
C LYS A 27 -28.59 -54.50 -20.48
N ASN A 28 -28.93 -54.42 -21.78
CA ASN A 28 -28.75 -53.20 -22.54
C ASN A 28 -29.75 -52.11 -22.11
N ARG A 29 -31.01 -52.52 -21.77
CA ARG A 29 -32.02 -51.59 -21.20
C ARG A 29 -31.59 -51.06 -19.86
N ALA A 30 -31.00 -51.88 -18.98
CA ALA A 30 -30.47 -51.45 -17.70
C ALA A 30 -29.27 -50.52 -17.89
N ALA A 31 -28.39 -50.78 -18.83
CA ALA A 31 -27.26 -49.90 -19.19
C ALA A 31 -27.74 -48.50 -19.63
N MET A 32 -28.77 -48.46 -20.48
CA MET A 32 -29.39 -47.22 -20.96
C MET A 32 -30.06 -46.45 -19.79
N LYS A 33 -30.82 -47.17 -18.94
CA LYS A 33 -31.51 -46.56 -17.77
C LYS A 33 -30.54 -45.91 -16.75
N LEU A 34 -29.39 -46.56 -16.52
CA LEU A 34 -28.37 -46.08 -15.57
C LEU A 34 -27.31 -45.19 -16.23
N GLY A 35 -27.28 -45.01 -17.52
CA GLY A 35 -26.29 -44.21 -18.26
C GLY A 35 -24.85 -44.80 -18.13
N ILE A 36 -24.71 -46.11 -18.03
CA ILE A 36 -23.42 -46.83 -17.89
C ILE A 36 -23.24 -47.92 -18.93
N SER A 37 -22.01 -48.33 -19.16
CA SER A 37 -21.71 -49.40 -20.14
C SER A 37 -22.22 -50.76 -19.71
N ARG A 38 -22.57 -51.62 -20.72
CA ARG A 38 -22.98 -53.00 -20.46
C ARG A 38 -21.96 -53.79 -19.61
N ARG A 39 -20.65 -53.56 -19.81
CA ARG A 39 -19.58 -54.16 -19.01
C ARG A 39 -19.66 -53.74 -17.53
N GLN A 40 -20.10 -52.52 -17.24
CA GLN A 40 -20.33 -52.07 -15.86
C GLN A 40 -21.58 -52.78 -15.28
N ILE A 41 -22.63 -52.99 -16.02
CA ILE A 41 -23.80 -53.76 -15.60
C ILE A 41 -23.38 -55.18 -15.21
N ASP A 42 -22.62 -55.88 -16.08
CA ASP A 42 -22.13 -57.25 -15.77
C ASP A 42 -21.31 -57.31 -14.47
N ARG A 43 -20.43 -56.31 -14.26
CA ARG A 43 -19.68 -56.20 -13.00
C ARG A 43 -20.57 -55.94 -11.79
N LEU A 44 -21.62 -55.12 -11.94
CA LEU A 44 -22.58 -54.86 -10.87
C LEU A 44 -23.42 -56.07 -10.53
N ILE A 45 -23.81 -56.90 -11.53
CA ILE A 45 -24.52 -58.16 -11.32
C ILE A 45 -23.68 -59.15 -10.52
N ILE A 46 -22.39 -59.32 -10.87
CA ILE A 46 -21.48 -60.19 -10.16
C ILE A 46 -21.35 -59.72 -8.70
N LYS A 47 -21.09 -58.42 -8.51
CA LYS A 47 -20.97 -57.85 -7.15
C LYS A 47 -22.25 -57.98 -6.32
N TYR A 48 -23.43 -57.83 -6.97
CA TYR A 48 -24.72 -57.98 -6.33
C TYR A 48 -24.93 -59.41 -5.86
N LYS A 49 -24.59 -60.39 -6.70
CA LYS A 49 -24.67 -61.82 -6.30
C LYS A 49 -23.76 -62.19 -5.16
N GLU A 50 -22.57 -61.57 -5.09
CA GLU A 50 -21.59 -61.84 -4.02
C GLU A 50 -21.92 -61.10 -2.71
N LYS A 51 -22.31 -59.81 -2.77
CA LYS A 51 -22.38 -58.93 -1.60
C LYS A 51 -23.78 -58.32 -1.36
N GLY A 52 -24.75 -58.66 -2.19
CA GLY A 52 -26.11 -58.13 -2.05
C GLY A 52 -26.17 -56.62 -2.11
N LYS A 53 -27.03 -56.00 -1.31
CA LYS A 53 -27.26 -54.55 -1.23
C LYS A 53 -25.97 -53.77 -0.89
N SER A 54 -25.04 -54.37 -0.12
CA SER A 54 -23.80 -53.69 0.26
C SER A 54 -22.85 -53.40 -0.89
N ALA A 55 -22.98 -54.12 -2.03
CA ALA A 55 -22.17 -53.95 -3.22
C ALA A 55 -22.32 -52.54 -3.87
N PHE A 56 -23.41 -51.83 -3.59
CA PHE A 56 -23.72 -50.52 -4.17
C PHE A 56 -23.22 -49.35 -3.35
N VAL A 57 -22.75 -49.59 -2.13
CA VAL A 57 -22.12 -48.54 -1.34
C VAL A 57 -20.83 -48.10 -2.02
N HIS A 58 -20.71 -46.80 -2.27
CA HIS A 58 -19.51 -46.25 -2.93
C HIS A 58 -18.25 -46.57 -2.13
N GLY A 59 -17.24 -47.16 -2.79
CA GLY A 59 -16.03 -47.70 -2.13
C GLY A 59 -15.21 -46.64 -1.35
N ASN A 60 -15.37 -45.34 -1.65
CA ASN A 60 -14.73 -44.24 -0.95
C ASN A 60 -15.64 -43.59 0.11
N ARG A 61 -16.82 -44.18 0.37
CA ARG A 61 -17.72 -43.66 1.41
C ARG A 61 -17.03 -43.73 2.78
N ASN A 62 -17.01 -42.59 3.48
CA ASN A 62 -16.37 -42.42 4.79
C ASN A 62 -14.84 -42.65 4.83
N LYS A 63 -14.16 -42.80 3.69
CA LYS A 63 -12.72 -42.81 3.63
C LYS A 63 -12.20 -41.39 3.56
N LYS A 64 -11.27 -41.04 4.41
CA LYS A 64 -10.53 -39.79 4.29
C LYS A 64 -9.56 -39.89 3.11
N PRO A 65 -9.47 -38.92 2.20
CA PRO A 65 -8.44 -38.87 1.18
C PRO A 65 -7.04 -38.95 1.82
N ILE A 66 -6.08 -39.62 1.17
CA ILE A 66 -4.68 -39.71 1.64
C ILE A 66 -4.07 -38.28 1.80
N SER A 67 -4.52 -37.31 1.00
CA SER A 67 -4.11 -35.91 1.10
C SER A 67 -4.78 -35.11 2.24
N THR A 68 -5.59 -35.74 3.07
CA THR A 68 -6.23 -35.04 4.20
C THR A 68 -5.18 -34.75 5.27
N LEU A 69 -4.91 -33.47 5.48
CA LEU A 69 -4.01 -32.99 6.54
C LEU A 69 -4.60 -33.29 7.93
N ASP A 70 -3.73 -33.42 8.90
CA ASP A 70 -4.12 -33.68 10.28
C ASP A 70 -4.89 -32.52 10.87
N LYS A 71 -5.83 -32.76 11.77
CA LYS A 71 -6.62 -31.67 12.40
C LYS A 71 -5.75 -30.73 13.22
N SER A 72 -4.68 -31.25 13.83
CA SER A 72 -3.70 -30.44 14.56
C SER A 72 -3.17 -29.27 13.73
N ILE A 73 -2.82 -29.51 12.46
CA ILE A 73 -2.33 -28.47 11.54
C ILE A 73 -3.36 -27.34 11.36
N SER A 74 -4.66 -27.69 11.34
CA SER A 74 -5.72 -26.67 11.23
C SER A 74 -5.83 -25.84 12.51
N GLU A 75 -5.65 -26.45 13.66
CA GLU A 75 -5.69 -25.78 14.97
C GLU A 75 -4.47 -24.88 15.14
N ASP A 76 -3.28 -25.34 14.76
CA ASP A 76 -2.04 -24.56 14.77
C ASP A 76 -2.15 -23.32 13.87
N ILE A 77 -2.69 -23.47 12.65
CA ILE A 77 -2.91 -22.35 11.72
C ILE A 77 -3.85 -21.31 12.32
N ILE A 78 -4.94 -21.73 12.97
CA ILE A 78 -5.89 -20.83 13.61
C ILE A 78 -5.23 -20.10 14.78
N LEU A 79 -4.46 -20.81 15.59
CA LEU A 79 -3.76 -20.26 16.74
C LEU A 79 -2.68 -19.26 16.33
N LEU A 80 -1.87 -19.60 15.35
CA LEU A 80 -0.85 -18.72 14.77
C LEU A 80 -1.48 -17.46 14.18
N TYR A 81 -2.56 -17.60 13.40
CA TYR A 81 -3.25 -16.44 12.83
C TYR A 81 -3.80 -15.52 13.92
N LYS A 82 -4.44 -16.06 14.94
CA LYS A 82 -5.04 -15.29 16.04
C LYS A 82 -4.00 -14.56 16.88
N ASN A 83 -2.86 -15.21 17.19
CA ASN A 83 -1.90 -14.70 18.17
C ASN A 83 -0.77 -13.88 17.54
N LYS A 84 -0.29 -14.24 16.34
CA LYS A 84 0.90 -13.64 15.73
C LYS A 84 0.60 -12.89 14.44
N TYR A 85 -0.33 -13.37 13.62
CA TYR A 85 -0.60 -12.87 12.29
C TYR A 85 -2.01 -12.29 12.13
N GLN A 86 -2.64 -11.87 13.21
CA GLN A 86 -3.93 -11.20 13.16
C GLN A 86 -3.85 -9.97 12.26
N GLU A 87 -4.90 -9.72 11.45
CA GLU A 87 -4.98 -8.63 10.46
C GLU A 87 -4.14 -8.82 9.17
N TRP A 88 -3.33 -9.87 9.08
CA TRP A 88 -2.67 -10.17 7.83
C TRP A 88 -3.64 -10.72 6.79
N ASN A 89 -3.47 -10.32 5.50
CA ASN A 89 -4.24 -11.00 4.47
C ASN A 89 -3.79 -12.47 4.34
N PHE A 90 -4.72 -13.35 4.03
CA PHE A 90 -4.48 -14.79 4.03
C PHE A 90 -3.38 -15.25 3.07
N GLN A 91 -3.17 -14.51 1.95
CA GLN A 91 -2.09 -14.83 1.02
C GLN A 91 -0.73 -14.49 1.63
N HIS A 92 -0.60 -13.33 2.26
CA HIS A 92 0.61 -12.92 2.95
C HIS A 92 0.93 -13.86 4.11
N PHE A 93 -0.07 -14.22 4.90
CA PHE A 93 0.06 -15.22 5.96
C PHE A 93 0.54 -16.58 5.43
N ASN A 94 0.01 -17.07 4.27
CA ASN A 94 0.47 -18.32 3.66
C ASN A 94 1.95 -18.29 3.25
N GLU A 95 2.45 -17.15 2.80
CA GLU A 95 3.86 -16.97 2.44
C GLU A 95 4.75 -17.11 3.68
N PHE A 96 4.36 -16.48 4.79
CA PHE A 96 5.10 -16.54 6.06
C PHE A 96 4.96 -17.89 6.79
N LEU A 97 3.83 -18.56 6.72
CA LEU A 97 3.69 -19.94 7.20
C LEU A 97 4.73 -20.87 6.58
N LYS A 98 5.01 -20.69 5.28
CA LYS A 98 6.02 -21.50 4.58
C LYS A 98 7.44 -21.10 4.94
N LYS A 99 7.69 -19.80 5.13
CA LYS A 99 9.02 -19.23 5.34
C LYS A 99 9.49 -19.37 6.80
N ASP A 100 8.64 -18.96 7.74
CA ASP A 100 9.02 -18.78 9.14
C ASP A 100 8.53 -19.93 10.04
N GLU A 101 7.33 -20.48 9.75
CA GLU A 101 6.74 -21.54 10.57
C GLU A 101 6.94 -22.93 9.95
N ASN A 102 7.56 -23.03 8.77
CA ASN A 102 7.82 -24.27 8.04
C ASN A 102 6.56 -25.13 7.75
N ILE A 103 5.37 -24.52 7.77
CA ILE A 103 4.09 -25.15 7.47
C ILE A 103 3.77 -25.01 5.99
N LYS A 104 3.90 -26.08 5.22
CA LYS A 104 3.67 -26.11 3.77
C LYS A 104 2.26 -26.60 3.44
N VAL A 105 1.32 -25.67 3.32
CA VAL A 105 -0.08 -25.97 2.96
C VAL A 105 -0.51 -25.13 1.75
N SER A 106 -1.62 -25.52 1.11
CA SER A 106 -2.18 -24.75 0.01
C SER A 106 -2.95 -23.52 0.54
N TYR A 107 -3.00 -22.45 -0.27
CA TYR A 107 -3.81 -21.27 0.03
C TYR A 107 -5.30 -21.63 0.29
N ASN A 108 -5.87 -22.54 -0.51
CA ASN A 108 -7.25 -22.96 -0.34
C ASN A 108 -7.49 -23.64 1.02
N PHE A 109 -6.53 -24.37 1.54
CA PHE A 109 -6.62 -24.98 2.86
C PHE A 109 -6.67 -23.89 3.95
N ILE A 110 -5.78 -22.92 3.89
CA ILE A 110 -5.75 -21.77 4.82
C ILE A 110 -7.06 -20.99 4.74
N TYR A 111 -7.48 -20.62 3.53
CA TYR A 111 -8.73 -19.90 3.30
C TYR A 111 -9.92 -20.63 3.92
N THR A 112 -10.03 -21.93 3.67
CA THR A 112 -11.14 -22.74 4.17
C THR A 112 -11.10 -22.88 5.70
N THR A 113 -9.89 -23.08 6.26
CA THR A 113 -9.68 -23.25 7.70
C THR A 113 -10.02 -21.97 8.46
N LEU A 114 -9.45 -20.84 8.04
CA LEU A 114 -9.68 -19.55 8.69
C LEU A 114 -11.13 -19.04 8.51
N THR A 115 -11.72 -19.23 7.32
CA THR A 115 -13.12 -18.84 7.09
C THR A 115 -14.10 -19.69 7.93
N LYS A 116 -13.85 -20.98 8.10
CA LYS A 116 -14.63 -21.85 9.01
C LYS A 116 -14.49 -21.42 10.47
N ALA A 117 -13.32 -20.93 10.86
CA ALA A 117 -13.07 -20.37 12.19
C ALA A 117 -13.66 -18.95 12.38
N GLY A 118 -14.29 -18.36 11.35
CA GLY A 118 -14.96 -17.07 11.42
C GLY A 118 -14.07 -15.88 11.04
N PHE A 119 -12.84 -16.10 10.59
CA PHE A 119 -11.96 -15.03 10.13
C PHE A 119 -12.26 -14.66 8.68
N ILE A 120 -12.13 -13.36 8.38
CA ILE A 120 -12.23 -12.81 7.02
C ILE A 120 -10.91 -12.11 6.72
N SER A 121 -10.33 -12.40 5.55
CA SER A 121 -9.11 -11.68 5.14
C SER A 121 -9.38 -10.18 5.03
N PRO A 122 -8.52 -9.30 5.57
CA PRO A 122 -8.69 -7.83 5.47
C PRO A 122 -8.82 -7.34 4.02
N LYS A 123 -8.13 -8.01 3.08
CA LYS A 123 -8.21 -7.74 1.63
C LYS A 123 -9.19 -8.66 0.88
N ALA A 124 -10.16 -9.24 1.56
CA ALA A 124 -11.22 -10.00 0.88
C ALA A 124 -11.95 -9.12 -0.14
N ARG A 125 -12.35 -9.73 -1.27
CA ARG A 125 -13.14 -9.04 -2.30
C ARG A 125 -14.40 -8.46 -1.68
N ARG A 126 -14.87 -7.33 -2.17
CA ARG A 126 -16.09 -6.66 -1.68
C ARG A 126 -17.27 -7.61 -1.63
N LYS A 127 -17.47 -8.44 -2.68
CA LYS A 127 -18.51 -9.47 -2.66
C LYS A 127 -18.39 -10.37 -1.42
N THR A 128 -17.20 -10.90 -1.12
CA THR A 128 -16.97 -11.76 0.06
C THR A 128 -17.28 -11.01 1.37
N LYS A 129 -16.89 -9.73 1.47
CA LYS A 129 -17.21 -8.91 2.65
C LYS A 129 -18.72 -8.67 2.78
N ARG A 130 -19.40 -8.38 1.66
CA ARG A 130 -20.86 -8.21 1.63
C ARG A 130 -21.60 -9.49 2.01
N ASP A 131 -21.19 -10.62 1.42
CA ASP A 131 -21.79 -11.93 1.72
C ASP A 131 -21.60 -12.30 3.20
N ALA A 132 -20.44 -12.01 3.78
CA ALA A 132 -20.16 -12.25 5.20
C ALA A 132 -20.97 -11.31 6.11
N ALA A 133 -21.05 -10.01 5.80
CA ALA A 133 -21.89 -9.05 6.53
C ALA A 133 -23.37 -9.47 6.47
N LYS A 134 -23.86 -9.84 5.29
CA LYS A 134 -25.23 -10.34 5.12
C LYS A 134 -25.49 -11.61 5.93
N ALA A 135 -24.54 -12.56 5.92
CA ALA A 135 -24.66 -13.80 6.68
C ALA A 135 -24.68 -13.54 8.21
N ARG A 136 -23.89 -12.55 8.68
CA ARG A 136 -23.88 -12.11 10.09
C ARG A 136 -25.26 -11.57 10.47
N LEU A 137 -25.76 -10.60 9.71
CA LEU A 137 -27.06 -9.96 9.98
C LEU A 137 -28.23 -10.93 9.87
N LEU A 138 -28.19 -11.90 8.95
CA LEU A 138 -29.20 -12.96 8.86
C LEU A 138 -29.20 -13.91 10.09
N LYS A 139 -28.02 -14.15 10.70
CA LYS A 139 -27.96 -14.90 11.96
C LYS A 139 -28.55 -14.10 13.11
N GLU A 140 -28.24 -12.80 13.19
CA GLU A 140 -28.81 -11.89 14.17
C GLU A 140 -30.33 -11.76 14.01
N LYS A 141 -30.83 -11.67 12.76
CA LYS A 141 -32.27 -11.70 12.48
C LYS A 141 -32.94 -12.97 12.97
N LYS A 142 -32.33 -14.14 12.81
CA LYS A 142 -32.84 -15.41 13.33
C LYS A 142 -32.98 -15.44 14.87
N ILE A 143 -32.14 -14.65 15.54
CA ILE A 143 -32.15 -14.56 17.00
C ILE A 143 -33.18 -13.50 17.47
N ASN A 144 -33.27 -12.33 16.81
CA ASN A 144 -33.98 -11.15 17.28
C ASN A 144 -35.23 -10.72 16.45
N LEU A 145 -35.59 -11.41 15.36
CA LEU A 145 -36.77 -11.18 14.48
C LEU A 145 -37.07 -9.71 14.03
N ALA A 146 -36.20 -8.74 14.35
CA ALA A 146 -36.51 -7.30 14.27
C ALA A 146 -36.13 -6.61 12.96
N MET A 147 -35.43 -7.28 12.01
CA MET A 147 -34.95 -6.64 10.79
C MET A 147 -35.60 -7.16 9.52
N SER A 148 -36.00 -6.25 8.61
CA SER A 148 -36.46 -6.62 7.27
C SER A 148 -35.29 -6.92 6.35
N ASP A 149 -35.51 -7.66 5.25
CA ASP A 149 -34.45 -7.93 4.26
C ASP A 149 -33.99 -6.65 3.54
N ALA A 150 -34.84 -5.64 3.40
CA ALA A 150 -34.49 -4.33 2.86
C ALA A 150 -33.50 -3.60 3.78
N GLN A 151 -33.74 -3.57 5.08
CA GLN A 151 -32.82 -2.97 6.06
C GLN A 151 -31.47 -3.69 6.11
N ILE A 152 -31.45 -5.02 6.02
CA ILE A 152 -30.21 -5.79 5.94
C ILE A 152 -29.40 -5.39 4.70
N ASN A 153 -30.05 -5.27 3.53
CA ASN A 153 -29.37 -4.87 2.30
C ASN A 153 -28.87 -3.42 2.38
N GLU A 154 -29.60 -2.51 3.01
CA GLU A 154 -29.19 -1.12 3.21
C GLU A 154 -27.95 -1.03 4.11
N ILE A 155 -27.94 -1.71 5.25
CA ILE A 155 -26.78 -1.77 6.15
C ILE A 155 -25.56 -2.36 5.42
N VAL A 156 -25.72 -3.46 4.68
CA VAL A 156 -24.63 -4.07 3.91
C VAL A 156 -24.11 -3.13 2.83
N ASN A 157 -24.99 -2.36 2.18
CA ASN A 157 -24.57 -1.37 1.18
C ASN A 157 -23.82 -0.20 1.79
N HIS A 158 -24.18 0.21 3.02
CA HIS A 158 -23.49 1.25 3.76
C HIS A 158 -22.12 0.77 4.29
N GLU A 159 -22.04 -0.44 4.85
CA GLU A 159 -20.79 -1.02 5.37
C GLU A 159 -19.79 -1.32 4.26
N VAL A 160 -20.25 -1.73 3.09
CA VAL A 160 -19.43 -2.08 1.94
C VAL A 160 -19.88 -1.27 0.72
N ALA A 161 -19.42 -0.01 0.66
CA ALA A 161 -19.74 0.91 -0.44
C ALA A 161 -19.45 0.33 -1.83
N ILE A 162 -20.30 0.69 -2.81
CA ILE A 162 -20.09 0.37 -4.23
C ILE A 162 -19.12 1.40 -4.79
N GLU A 163 -18.06 0.96 -5.48
CA GLU A 163 -17.17 1.86 -6.24
C GLU A 163 -17.73 2.06 -7.64
N ASP A 164 -17.62 3.29 -8.16
CA ASP A 164 -17.89 3.57 -9.56
C ASP A 164 -16.85 2.89 -10.45
N SER A 165 -17.29 2.41 -11.60
CA SER A 165 -16.40 1.85 -12.61
C SER A 165 -15.84 2.96 -13.49
N HIS A 166 -14.51 3.03 -13.63
CA HIS A 166 -13.85 3.98 -14.51
C HIS A 166 -13.19 3.26 -15.69
N PRO A 167 -13.17 3.88 -16.89
CA PRO A 167 -12.49 3.33 -18.04
C PRO A 167 -11.00 3.16 -17.76
N ARG A 168 -10.42 2.05 -18.20
CA ARG A 168 -8.99 1.79 -18.06
C ARG A 168 -8.25 2.44 -19.22
N GLY A 169 -7.23 3.25 -18.91
CA GLY A 169 -6.27 3.73 -19.91
C GLY A 169 -5.46 2.60 -20.55
N GLU A 170 -4.88 2.84 -21.71
CA GLU A 170 -3.99 1.89 -22.37
C GLU A 170 -2.76 1.60 -21.48
N LYS A 171 -2.32 0.35 -21.51
CA LYS A 171 -1.13 -0.09 -20.79
C LYS A 171 0.10 0.16 -21.64
N PRO A 172 1.17 0.83 -21.10
CA PRO A 172 2.43 0.98 -21.80
C PRO A 172 3.01 -0.37 -22.24
N LYS A 173 3.75 -0.37 -23.35
CA LYS A 173 4.31 -1.59 -23.95
C LYS A 173 5.75 -1.85 -23.57
N TYR A 174 6.49 -0.78 -23.24
CA TYR A 174 7.93 -0.82 -23.00
C TYR A 174 8.26 -0.62 -21.54
N PHE A 175 9.30 -1.29 -21.05
CA PHE A 175 9.83 -1.06 -19.71
C PHE A 175 10.52 0.30 -19.65
N GLY A 176 10.15 1.15 -18.69
CA GLY A 176 10.62 2.53 -18.56
C GLY A 176 9.84 3.57 -19.38
N GLU A 177 8.76 3.18 -20.07
CA GLU A 177 7.95 4.09 -20.87
C GLU A 177 7.15 5.06 -19.99
N VAL A 178 6.49 4.56 -18.96
CA VAL A 178 5.76 5.38 -17.97
C VAL A 178 6.01 4.82 -16.58
N ILE A 179 6.58 5.65 -15.73
CA ILE A 179 6.75 5.35 -14.31
C ILE A 179 5.76 6.21 -13.51
N GLU A 180 4.88 5.57 -12.75
CA GLU A 180 4.01 6.26 -11.80
C GLU A 180 4.77 6.51 -10.51
N GLU A 181 4.75 7.76 -10.00
CA GLU A 181 5.34 8.16 -8.72
C GLU A 181 4.28 8.71 -7.78
N ASP A 182 4.39 8.37 -6.50
CA ASP A 182 3.48 8.87 -5.47
C ASP A 182 4.11 8.78 -4.08
N GLY A 183 3.69 9.71 -3.19
CA GLY A 183 4.04 9.72 -1.78
C GLY A 183 2.89 9.21 -0.92
N SER A 184 3.08 8.15 -0.17
CA SER A 184 2.08 7.54 0.69
C SER A 184 2.36 7.84 2.17
N ILE A 185 1.57 8.75 2.76
CA ILE A 185 1.65 9.09 4.18
C ILE A 185 0.81 8.10 4.98
N HIS A 186 1.47 7.35 5.86
CA HIS A 186 0.81 6.34 6.69
C HIS A 186 1.57 6.11 7.99
N LEU A 187 0.94 5.46 8.97
CA LEU A 187 1.64 4.91 10.13
C LEU A 187 2.33 3.61 9.70
N TRP A 188 3.53 3.75 9.11
CA TRP A 188 4.27 2.62 8.55
C TRP A 188 4.96 1.79 9.63
N PHE A 189 5.53 2.46 10.60
CA PHE A 189 6.25 1.91 11.76
C PHE A 189 6.29 2.95 12.89
N GLY A 190 6.59 2.52 14.12
CA GLY A 190 6.62 3.40 15.28
C GLY A 190 5.27 4.07 15.57
N ASP A 191 5.32 5.25 16.19
CA ASP A 191 4.14 6.00 16.65
C ASP A 191 3.82 7.24 15.80
N LYS A 192 4.64 7.54 14.78
CA LYS A 192 4.49 8.71 13.90
C LYS A 192 4.22 8.31 12.48
N LYS A 193 3.38 9.10 11.81
CA LYS A 193 3.20 8.95 10.36
C LYS A 193 4.48 9.36 9.64
N THR A 194 4.91 8.53 8.71
CA THR A 194 6.01 8.77 7.78
C THR A 194 5.53 8.67 6.35
N CYS A 195 6.30 9.14 5.39
CA CYS A 195 5.96 9.08 3.98
C CYS A 195 6.81 8.02 3.27
N LEU A 196 6.17 7.11 2.56
CA LEU A 196 6.82 6.24 1.59
C LEU A 196 6.73 6.88 0.21
N HIS A 197 7.88 7.25 -0.37
CA HIS A 197 7.99 7.64 -1.77
C HIS A 197 8.15 6.36 -2.59
N LEU A 198 7.32 6.19 -3.60
CA LEU A 198 7.26 4.96 -4.39
C LEU A 198 7.23 5.29 -5.89
N ALA A 199 8.00 4.55 -6.67
CA ALA A 199 7.96 4.58 -8.13
C ALA A 199 7.74 3.18 -8.69
N ILE A 200 6.78 3.05 -9.61
CA ILE A 200 6.39 1.79 -10.23
C ILE A 200 6.32 1.91 -11.75
N ASP A 201 6.94 0.99 -12.47
CA ASP A 201 6.81 0.90 -13.91
C ASP A 201 5.42 0.38 -14.32
N LYS A 202 4.73 1.16 -15.14
CA LYS A 202 3.35 0.87 -15.53
C LYS A 202 3.23 -0.32 -16.48
N ALA A 203 4.27 -0.62 -17.27
CA ALA A 203 4.27 -1.75 -18.20
C ALA A 203 4.40 -3.09 -17.47
N THR A 204 5.31 -3.18 -16.51
CA THR A 204 5.68 -4.45 -15.85
C THR A 204 5.16 -4.57 -14.44
N SER A 205 4.71 -3.49 -13.83
CA SER A 205 4.38 -3.37 -12.40
C SER A 205 5.60 -3.64 -11.49
N THR A 206 6.80 -3.39 -12.00
CA THR A 206 8.05 -3.47 -11.24
C THR A 206 8.20 -2.22 -10.38
N ILE A 207 8.45 -2.38 -9.10
CA ILE A 207 8.89 -1.28 -8.25
C ILE A 207 10.32 -0.93 -8.66
N VAL A 208 10.52 0.27 -9.15
CA VAL A 208 11.82 0.76 -9.67
C VAL A 208 12.53 1.68 -8.68
N GLY A 209 11.82 2.19 -7.68
CA GLY A 209 12.38 2.96 -6.58
C GLY A 209 11.42 3.06 -5.41
N ALA A 210 11.96 3.08 -4.18
CA ALA A 210 11.19 3.22 -2.96
C ALA A 210 12.05 3.84 -1.85
N TRP A 211 11.49 4.77 -1.05
CA TRP A 211 12.21 5.41 0.04
C TRP A 211 11.28 5.98 1.11
N PHE A 212 11.61 5.75 2.38
CA PHE A 212 10.94 6.38 3.50
C PHE A 212 11.60 7.71 3.89
N ASP A 213 10.78 8.72 4.17
CA ASP A 213 11.19 9.95 4.79
C ASP A 213 10.15 10.37 5.85
N ASN A 214 10.51 11.32 6.73
CA ASN A 214 9.61 11.84 7.77
C ASN A 214 8.32 12.43 7.20
N GLN A 215 8.41 13.08 6.06
CA GLN A 215 7.31 13.68 5.33
C GLN A 215 7.50 13.46 3.83
N GLU A 216 6.56 13.90 3.04
CA GLU A 216 6.73 13.97 1.60
C GLU A 216 7.69 15.10 1.25
N THR A 217 8.89 14.76 0.78
CA THR A 217 10.00 15.70 0.56
C THR A 217 10.60 15.53 -0.83
N LEU A 218 11.22 16.61 -1.32
CA LEU A 218 12.04 16.56 -2.52
C LEU A 218 13.21 15.54 -2.36
N ASN A 219 13.78 15.48 -1.18
CA ASN A 219 14.87 14.53 -0.88
C ASN A 219 14.42 13.08 -1.04
N GLY A 220 13.21 12.74 -0.58
CA GLY A 220 12.64 11.41 -0.75
C GLY A 220 12.47 11.03 -2.23
N TYR A 221 11.97 11.95 -3.05
CA TYR A 221 11.86 11.74 -4.50
C TYR A 221 13.24 11.67 -5.19
N TYR A 222 14.23 12.42 -4.72
CA TYR A 222 15.59 12.31 -5.24
C TYR A 222 16.23 10.96 -4.91
N HIS A 223 15.98 10.38 -3.73
CA HIS A 223 16.41 9.02 -3.42
C HIS A 223 15.76 7.98 -4.34
N VAL A 224 14.49 8.14 -4.66
CA VAL A 224 13.79 7.28 -5.62
C VAL A 224 14.40 7.43 -7.03
N LEU A 225 14.57 8.67 -7.50
CA LEU A 225 15.16 8.95 -8.81
C LEU A 225 16.61 8.44 -8.91
N TYR A 226 17.41 8.60 -7.87
CA TYR A 226 18.76 8.05 -7.80
C TYR A 226 18.78 6.54 -8.00
N GLN A 227 17.89 5.81 -7.32
CA GLN A 227 17.76 4.35 -7.49
C GLN A 227 17.40 3.97 -8.93
N ILE A 228 16.51 4.72 -9.56
CA ILE A 228 16.11 4.48 -10.96
C ILE A 228 17.29 4.70 -11.89
N LEU A 229 17.96 5.86 -11.77
CA LEU A 229 19.09 6.23 -12.65
C LEU A 229 20.24 5.24 -12.54
N THR A 230 20.60 4.84 -11.32
CA THR A 230 21.74 3.94 -11.09
C THR A 230 21.46 2.48 -11.43
N THR A 231 20.20 2.04 -11.37
CA THR A 231 19.82 0.64 -11.60
C THR A 231 19.38 0.38 -13.03
N TYR A 232 18.61 1.30 -13.61
CA TYR A 232 17.94 1.08 -14.90
C TYR A 232 18.36 2.11 -15.97
N GLY A 233 18.72 3.32 -15.56
CA GLY A 233 19.01 4.44 -16.45
C GLY A 233 17.91 5.51 -16.43
N ILE A 234 17.87 6.34 -17.48
CA ILE A 234 16.93 7.44 -17.62
C ILE A 234 15.62 6.93 -18.20
N PRO A 235 14.47 7.03 -17.49
CA PRO A 235 13.16 6.64 -18.01
C PRO A 235 12.64 7.68 -19.02
N TYR A 236 11.66 7.28 -19.84
CA TYR A 236 11.06 8.20 -20.79
C TYR A 236 10.14 9.22 -20.12
N LYS A 237 9.24 8.76 -19.22
CA LYS A 237 8.21 9.64 -18.62
C LYS A 237 7.91 9.27 -17.16
N PHE A 238 7.76 10.30 -16.32
CA PHE A 238 7.11 10.20 -15.02
C PHE A 238 5.65 10.67 -15.09
N PHE A 239 4.78 9.93 -14.42
CA PHE A 239 3.38 10.26 -14.23
C PHE A 239 3.10 10.44 -12.74
N THR A 240 2.84 11.70 -12.32
CA THR A 240 2.74 12.11 -10.92
C THR A 240 1.42 12.80 -10.62
N ASP A 241 1.15 13.13 -9.36
CA ASP A 241 0.04 14.02 -9.02
C ASP A 241 0.42 15.49 -9.21
N ASN A 242 -0.59 16.35 -9.02
CA ASN A 242 -0.43 17.79 -9.22
C ASN A 242 0.08 18.50 -7.94
N ARG A 243 1.00 17.87 -7.20
CA ARG A 243 1.56 18.44 -5.97
C ARG A 243 2.66 19.45 -6.26
N THR A 244 2.90 20.33 -5.27
CA THR A 244 3.89 21.42 -5.37
C THR A 244 5.32 20.96 -5.59
N VAL A 245 5.65 19.71 -5.26
CA VAL A 245 6.97 19.12 -5.54
C VAL A 245 7.17 18.96 -7.04
N PHE A 246 6.13 18.59 -7.78
CA PHE A 246 6.20 18.32 -9.22
C PHE A 246 5.79 19.52 -10.07
N ASN A 247 4.80 20.27 -9.61
CA ASN A 247 4.27 21.42 -10.35
C ASN A 247 3.93 22.56 -9.41
N TYR A 248 4.51 23.72 -9.65
CA TYR A 248 4.25 24.94 -8.87
C TYR A 248 3.61 26.01 -9.76
N ILE A 249 2.36 26.34 -9.48
CA ILE A 249 1.65 27.45 -10.13
C ILE A 249 1.73 28.65 -9.19
N LYS A 250 2.56 29.64 -9.54
CA LYS A 250 2.61 30.92 -8.81
C LYS A 250 1.40 31.75 -9.22
N LEU A 251 0.42 31.85 -8.33
CA LEU A 251 -0.66 32.82 -8.47
C LEU A 251 -0.12 34.22 -8.11
N ASN A 252 0.01 35.09 -9.08
CA ASN A 252 0.34 36.47 -8.86
C ASN A 252 -0.96 37.19 -8.51
N PRO A 253 -1.17 37.75 -7.29
CA PRO A 253 -2.43 38.38 -6.90
C PRO A 253 -2.79 39.63 -7.73
N ASP A 254 -1.78 40.30 -8.32
CA ASP A 254 -1.96 41.51 -9.09
C ASP A 254 -2.14 41.31 -10.61
N LYS A 255 -1.90 40.13 -11.12
CA LYS A 255 -2.12 39.78 -12.53
C LYS A 255 -2.91 38.47 -12.61
N ARG A 256 -4.10 38.53 -13.20
CA ARG A 256 -4.97 37.35 -13.49
C ARG A 256 -4.38 36.37 -14.51
N THR A 257 -3.08 36.39 -14.73
CA THR A 257 -2.34 35.51 -15.60
C THR A 257 -1.48 34.59 -14.76
N SER A 258 -1.76 33.29 -14.82
CA SER A 258 -0.89 32.25 -14.28
C SER A 258 0.41 32.22 -15.09
N GLU A 259 1.53 32.60 -14.50
CA GLU A 259 2.84 32.29 -15.07
C GLU A 259 3.03 30.75 -14.98
N LYS A 260 2.95 30.09 -16.14
CA LYS A 260 3.04 28.63 -16.25
C LYS A 260 4.47 28.06 -16.11
N ASP A 261 5.49 28.89 -15.91
CA ASP A 261 6.88 28.49 -16.15
C ASP A 261 7.81 28.48 -14.94
N VAL A 262 7.30 28.34 -13.72
CA VAL A 262 8.19 28.06 -12.59
C VAL A 262 8.32 26.56 -12.42
N LEU A 263 9.35 25.98 -13.03
CA LEU A 263 9.74 24.59 -12.79
C LEU A 263 10.10 24.43 -11.31
N THR A 264 9.53 23.40 -10.69
CA THR A 264 10.01 22.96 -9.37
C THR A 264 11.42 22.41 -9.51
N GLN A 265 12.15 22.26 -8.40
CA GLN A 265 13.49 21.68 -8.43
C GLN A 265 13.46 20.26 -9.01
N TYR A 266 12.44 19.46 -8.68
CA TYR A 266 12.27 18.13 -9.27
C TYR A 266 12.00 18.19 -10.77
N GLY A 267 11.11 19.08 -11.21
CA GLY A 267 10.83 19.29 -12.63
C GLY A 267 12.07 19.78 -13.41
N TYR A 268 12.92 20.60 -12.77
CA TYR A 268 14.17 21.04 -13.35
C TYR A 268 15.16 19.85 -13.52
N ALA A 269 15.31 18.99 -12.51
CA ALA A 269 16.13 17.78 -12.60
C ALA A 269 15.63 16.84 -13.71
N CYS A 270 14.32 16.61 -13.80
CA CYS A 270 13.73 15.81 -14.88
C CYS A 270 14.02 16.42 -16.26
N LYS A 271 13.88 17.76 -16.40
CA LYS A 271 14.18 18.45 -17.66
C LYS A 271 15.64 18.32 -18.08
N GLN A 272 16.59 18.44 -17.13
CA GLN A 272 18.02 18.23 -17.40
C GLN A 272 18.32 16.80 -17.88
N LEU A 273 17.60 15.82 -17.36
CA LEU A 273 17.73 14.42 -17.73
C LEU A 273 16.95 14.04 -19.01
N GLY A 274 16.17 14.96 -19.58
CA GLY A 274 15.31 14.68 -20.73
C GLY A 274 14.07 13.84 -20.39
N ILE A 275 13.69 13.75 -19.13
CA ILE A 275 12.52 12.98 -18.65
C ILE A 275 11.27 13.85 -18.83
N GLU A 276 10.25 13.32 -19.51
CA GLU A 276 8.94 13.98 -19.56
C GLU A 276 8.25 13.86 -18.20
N LEU A 277 7.70 14.97 -17.70
CA LEU A 277 6.92 15.01 -16.48
C LEU A 277 5.46 15.30 -16.80
N GLU A 278 4.60 14.31 -16.63
CA GLU A 278 3.15 14.44 -16.82
C GLU A 278 2.45 14.42 -15.45
N THR A 279 1.63 15.42 -15.18
CA THR A 279 0.89 15.52 -13.92
C THR A 279 -0.61 15.38 -14.15
N SER A 280 -1.31 14.70 -13.25
CA SER A 280 -2.77 14.58 -13.31
C SER A 280 -3.39 14.87 -11.95
N SER A 281 -4.47 15.67 -11.96
CA SER A 281 -5.31 15.88 -10.79
C SER A 281 -6.31 14.75 -10.55
N VAL A 282 -6.45 13.83 -11.52
CA VAL A 282 -7.42 12.72 -11.47
C VAL A 282 -6.76 11.50 -10.83
N SER A 283 -7.16 11.17 -9.60
CA SER A 283 -6.59 10.03 -8.84
C SER A 283 -6.75 8.70 -9.57
N GLN A 284 -7.86 8.51 -10.29
CA GLN A 284 -8.13 7.29 -11.06
C GLN A 284 -7.10 7.02 -12.18
N ALA A 285 -6.43 8.06 -12.68
CA ALA A 285 -5.38 7.92 -13.68
C ALA A 285 -4.14 7.19 -13.15
N LYS A 286 -3.94 7.20 -11.81
CA LYS A 286 -2.84 6.55 -11.07
C LYS A 286 -3.24 5.26 -10.36
N GLY A 287 -4.25 4.58 -10.85
CA GLY A 287 -4.82 3.39 -10.20
C GLY A 287 -3.82 2.23 -9.98
N LEU A 288 -2.65 2.20 -10.64
CA LEU A 288 -1.63 1.19 -10.38
C LEU A 288 -0.89 1.49 -9.08
N ILE A 289 -0.33 2.70 -8.94
CA ILE A 289 0.44 3.07 -7.75
C ILE A 289 -0.45 3.13 -6.50
N GLU A 290 -1.70 3.62 -6.61
CA GLU A 290 -2.65 3.62 -5.49
C GLU A 290 -2.94 2.20 -4.97
N ARG A 291 -3.18 1.24 -5.87
CA ARG A 291 -3.37 -0.17 -5.50
C ARG A 291 -2.11 -0.77 -4.90
N THR A 292 -0.95 -0.36 -5.38
CA THR A 292 0.34 -0.80 -4.87
C THR A 292 0.55 -0.24 -3.47
N ASN A 293 0.34 1.06 -3.25
CA ASN A 293 0.37 1.69 -1.93
C ASN A 293 -0.56 0.98 -0.94
N GLY A 294 -1.82 0.70 -1.35
CA GLY A 294 -2.73 -0.09 -0.53
C GLY A 294 -2.25 -1.53 -0.27
N THR A 295 -1.45 -2.12 -1.16
CA THR A 295 -0.84 -3.45 -0.93
C THR A 295 0.33 -3.35 0.04
N PHE A 296 1.19 -2.34 -0.10
CA PHE A 296 2.26 -2.05 0.84
C PHE A 296 1.73 -1.79 2.26
N GLN A 297 0.71 -0.95 2.41
CA GLN A 297 0.06 -0.71 3.71
C GLN A 297 -0.42 -1.99 4.39
N GLY A 298 -0.94 -2.94 3.62
CA GLY A 298 -1.42 -4.22 4.17
C GLY A 298 -0.36 -5.30 4.36
N ARG A 299 0.89 -5.11 3.86
CA ARG A 299 1.98 -6.09 3.95
C ARG A 299 3.18 -5.54 4.69
N LEU A 300 3.74 -4.41 4.20
CA LEU A 300 4.99 -3.86 4.71
C LEU A 300 4.86 -3.44 6.17
N VAL A 301 3.75 -2.81 6.57
CA VAL A 301 3.48 -2.46 7.98
C VAL A 301 3.59 -3.69 8.88
N ASN A 302 2.99 -4.79 8.47
CA ASN A 302 3.01 -6.03 9.23
C ASN A 302 4.41 -6.65 9.31
N GLU A 303 5.16 -6.61 8.21
CA GLU A 303 6.53 -7.13 8.16
C GLU A 303 7.50 -6.27 8.98
N LEU A 304 7.40 -4.94 8.92
CA LEU A 304 8.19 -4.03 9.75
C LEU A 304 7.92 -4.27 11.23
N LYS A 305 6.64 -4.41 11.61
CA LYS A 305 6.25 -4.72 12.99
C LYS A 305 6.79 -6.09 13.45
N LEU A 306 6.72 -7.10 12.58
CA LEU A 306 7.23 -8.45 12.90
C LEU A 306 8.73 -8.44 13.16
N ASN A 307 9.49 -7.62 12.42
CA ASN A 307 10.93 -7.48 12.56
C ASN A 307 11.34 -6.43 13.61
N GLY A 308 10.39 -5.82 14.34
CA GLY A 308 10.68 -4.83 15.39
C GLY A 308 11.29 -3.52 14.88
N ILE A 309 11.09 -3.20 13.59
CA ILE A 309 11.65 -2.02 12.94
C ILE A 309 10.84 -0.78 13.33
N THR A 310 11.52 0.24 13.86
CA THR A 310 10.90 1.48 14.35
C THR A 310 11.56 2.75 13.84
N THR A 311 12.72 2.67 13.20
CA THR A 311 13.47 3.82 12.65
C THR A 311 13.38 3.88 11.12
N ILE A 312 13.57 5.08 10.56
CA ILE A 312 13.54 5.29 9.10
C ILE A 312 14.71 4.57 8.41
N GLU A 313 15.88 4.59 9.05
CA GLU A 313 17.09 3.99 8.52
C GLU A 313 16.95 2.47 8.39
N GLU A 314 16.47 1.81 9.46
CA GLU A 314 16.20 0.36 9.43
C GLU A 314 15.10 0.01 8.44
N ALA A 315 14.05 0.84 8.39
CA ALA A 315 12.93 0.65 7.46
C ALA A 315 13.38 0.77 6.00
N ASN A 316 14.23 1.74 5.66
CA ASN A 316 14.81 1.88 4.32
C ASN A 316 15.70 0.70 3.97
N LYS A 317 16.53 0.24 4.90
CA LYS A 317 17.36 -0.95 4.68
C LYS A 317 16.51 -2.18 4.40
N TYR A 318 15.50 -2.45 5.22
CA TYR A 318 14.58 -3.58 5.01
C TYR A 318 13.80 -3.46 3.69
N LEU A 319 13.33 -2.25 3.39
CA LEU A 319 12.58 -1.95 2.18
C LEU A 319 13.38 -2.32 0.92
N LEU A 320 14.63 -1.87 0.85
CA LEU A 320 15.48 -2.04 -0.33
C LEU A 320 16.11 -3.42 -0.44
N GLU A 321 16.57 -3.99 0.66
CA GLU A 321 17.29 -5.27 0.65
C GLU A 321 16.35 -6.48 0.66
N VAL A 322 15.16 -6.37 1.26
CA VAL A 322 14.27 -7.51 1.48
C VAL A 322 12.92 -7.34 0.82
N PHE A 323 12.19 -6.27 1.15
CA PHE A 323 10.79 -6.17 0.79
C PHE A 323 10.58 -5.94 -0.72
N VAL A 324 11.23 -4.94 -1.32
CA VAL A 324 11.07 -4.61 -2.75
C VAL A 324 11.51 -5.75 -3.66
N PRO A 325 12.68 -6.41 -3.46
CA PRO A 325 13.08 -7.58 -4.25
C PRO A 325 12.05 -8.72 -4.17
N ASN A 326 11.56 -9.05 -2.98
CA ASN A 326 10.56 -10.09 -2.79
C ASN A 326 9.22 -9.71 -3.43
N PHE A 327 8.80 -8.45 -3.28
CA PHE A 327 7.57 -7.95 -3.88
C PHE A 327 7.62 -8.02 -5.40
N ASN A 328 8.69 -7.56 -6.02
CA ASN A 328 8.88 -7.63 -7.46
C ASN A 328 8.88 -9.07 -7.97
N LYS A 329 9.51 -10.00 -7.25
CA LYS A 329 9.52 -11.42 -7.61
C LYS A 329 8.11 -12.03 -7.62
N ILE A 330 7.22 -11.58 -6.72
CA ILE A 330 5.87 -12.15 -6.56
C ILE A 330 4.85 -11.47 -7.47
N PHE A 331 4.93 -10.14 -7.60
CA PHE A 331 3.85 -9.33 -8.19
C PHE A 331 4.21 -8.69 -9.53
N ALA A 332 5.49 -8.44 -9.80
CA ALA A 332 5.91 -7.84 -11.06
C ALA A 332 6.03 -8.87 -12.18
N LEU A 333 5.85 -8.40 -13.41
CA LEU A 333 6.23 -9.15 -14.59
C LEU A 333 7.76 -9.10 -14.75
N ASN A 334 8.35 -10.14 -15.30
CA ASN A 334 9.79 -10.14 -15.54
C ASN A 334 10.14 -9.08 -16.60
N TYR A 335 10.66 -7.94 -16.16
CA TYR A 335 11.00 -6.80 -17.01
C TYR A 335 12.04 -7.14 -18.10
N LYS A 336 12.93 -8.14 -17.88
CA LYS A 336 13.90 -8.61 -18.86
C LYS A 336 13.28 -9.20 -20.14
N LYS A 337 11.99 -9.54 -20.09
CA LYS A 337 11.23 -10.00 -21.25
C LYS A 337 10.58 -8.86 -22.05
N PHE A 338 10.64 -7.64 -21.54
CA PHE A 338 10.12 -6.44 -22.19
C PHE A 338 11.23 -5.71 -22.92
N LYS A 339 10.90 -5.06 -24.04
CA LYS A 339 11.80 -4.08 -24.64
C LYS A 339 11.90 -2.88 -23.71
N SER A 340 13.11 -2.41 -23.44
CA SER A 340 13.37 -1.25 -22.59
C SER A 340 13.51 0.02 -23.43
N VAL A 341 13.04 1.13 -22.89
CA VAL A 341 13.26 2.50 -23.41
C VAL A 341 14.09 3.34 -22.44
N PHE A 342 14.64 2.74 -21.40
CA PHE A 342 15.62 3.43 -20.55
C PHE A 342 16.85 3.82 -21.37
N GLU A 343 17.29 5.06 -21.24
CA GLU A 343 18.54 5.52 -21.79
C GLU A 343 19.71 5.28 -20.81
N VAL A 344 20.94 5.43 -21.33
CA VAL A 344 22.15 5.21 -20.53
C VAL A 344 22.17 6.15 -19.33
N ALA A 345 22.49 5.63 -18.16
CA ALA A 345 22.63 6.42 -16.95
C ALA A 345 23.70 7.50 -17.10
N PRO A 346 23.48 8.73 -16.57
CA PRO A 346 24.52 9.73 -16.47
C PRO A 346 25.65 9.25 -15.55
N SER A 347 26.82 9.91 -15.60
CA SER A 347 27.88 9.64 -14.62
C SER A 347 27.42 9.94 -13.19
N GLU A 348 28.04 9.30 -12.20
CA GLU A 348 27.72 9.56 -10.77
C GLU A 348 27.87 11.04 -10.42
N GLU A 349 28.87 11.71 -10.95
CA GLU A 349 29.07 13.15 -10.77
C GLU A 349 27.91 13.98 -11.36
N GLN A 350 27.45 13.63 -12.55
CA GLN A 350 26.29 14.29 -13.18
C GLN A 350 25.02 14.05 -12.36
N ILE A 351 24.81 12.82 -11.89
CA ILE A 351 23.66 12.49 -11.02
C ILE A 351 23.74 13.31 -9.73
N ASN A 352 24.91 13.40 -9.11
CA ASN A 352 25.14 14.12 -7.86
C ASN A 352 24.71 15.58 -7.94
N TYR A 353 25.06 16.27 -9.02
CA TYR A 353 24.70 17.68 -9.22
C TYR A 353 23.29 17.87 -9.79
N THR A 354 22.78 16.94 -10.57
CA THR A 354 21.39 17.02 -11.09
C THR A 354 20.37 16.87 -9.97
N LEU A 355 20.65 16.01 -8.97
CA LEU A 355 19.81 15.81 -7.81
C LEU A 355 20.15 16.76 -6.65
N ALA A 356 20.78 17.89 -6.93
CA ALA A 356 21.14 18.87 -5.92
C ALA A 356 19.93 19.70 -5.47
N ILE A 357 19.92 20.08 -4.20
CA ILE A 357 18.95 21.02 -3.63
C ILE A 357 19.50 22.45 -3.76
N LEU A 358 18.82 23.26 -4.55
CA LEU A 358 19.18 24.63 -4.85
C LEU A 358 18.46 25.58 -3.87
N THR A 359 19.22 26.41 -3.17
CA THR A 359 18.65 27.37 -2.21
C THR A 359 19.19 28.77 -2.46
N PRO A 360 18.38 29.72 -2.99
CA PRO A 360 18.81 31.10 -3.16
C PRO A 360 19.10 31.74 -1.80
N ARG A 361 20.21 32.43 -1.70
CA ARG A 361 20.69 33.15 -0.52
C ARG A 361 21.32 34.48 -0.92
N LYS A 362 21.64 35.29 0.06
CA LYS A 362 22.43 36.53 -0.11
C LYS A 362 23.60 36.48 0.85
N ILE A 363 24.72 37.02 0.39
CA ILE A 363 25.91 37.20 1.22
C ILE A 363 25.62 38.26 2.26
N ASP A 364 25.95 37.99 3.50
CA ASP A 364 25.80 38.95 4.60
C ASP A 364 27.02 39.93 4.74
N ASN A 365 26.94 40.86 5.71
CA ASN A 365 27.98 41.85 5.94
C ASN A 365 29.34 41.23 6.35
N GLY A 366 29.35 40.01 6.82
CA GLY A 366 30.55 39.28 7.22
C GLY A 366 31.15 38.38 6.14
N ASN A 367 30.78 38.57 4.88
CA ASN A 367 31.16 37.70 3.76
C ASN A 367 30.82 36.24 4.07
N SER A 368 29.67 36.02 4.73
CA SER A 368 29.19 34.69 5.08
C SER A 368 27.77 34.45 4.58
N ILE A 369 27.43 33.17 4.51
CA ILE A 369 26.13 32.67 4.07
C ILE A 369 25.54 31.81 5.15
N LYS A 370 24.32 32.12 5.60
CA LYS A 370 23.60 31.29 6.57
C LYS A 370 22.83 30.19 5.83
N TYR A 371 23.17 28.93 6.13
CA TYR A 371 22.48 27.77 5.61
C TYR A 371 22.30 26.73 6.74
N GLN A 372 21.08 26.21 6.92
CA GLN A 372 20.73 25.22 7.97
C GLN A 372 21.26 25.57 9.38
N ASN A 373 21.14 26.85 9.81
CA ASN A 373 21.61 27.39 11.07
C ASN A 373 23.14 27.40 11.30
N LYS A 374 23.89 27.15 10.25
CA LYS A 374 25.35 27.28 10.20
C LYS A 374 25.75 28.44 9.30
N TYR A 375 26.95 28.97 9.50
CA TYR A 375 27.52 30.02 8.67
C TYR A 375 28.68 29.46 7.88
N TYR A 376 28.76 29.84 6.60
CA TYR A 376 29.79 29.37 5.66
C TYR A 376 30.42 30.57 4.97
N GLN A 377 31.68 30.41 4.57
CA GLN A 377 32.39 31.39 3.73
C GLN A 377 32.77 30.76 2.39
N PRO A 378 32.74 31.55 1.31
CA PRO A 378 33.07 31.08 -0.03
C PRO A 378 34.61 31.06 -0.21
N TYR A 379 35.12 29.93 -0.74
CA TYR A 379 36.51 29.71 -1.08
C TYR A 379 36.68 29.31 -2.55
N PHE A 380 37.76 29.76 -3.15
CA PHE A 380 38.19 29.32 -4.47
C PHE A 380 39.66 28.93 -4.41
N ASN A 381 39.98 27.68 -4.75
CA ASN A 381 41.33 27.13 -4.66
C ASN A 381 41.96 27.42 -3.28
N ASP A 382 41.26 27.06 -2.21
CA ASP A 382 41.65 27.28 -0.81
C ASP A 382 41.82 28.74 -0.36
N LYS A 383 41.56 29.71 -1.22
CA LYS A 383 41.63 31.15 -0.89
C LYS A 383 40.23 31.69 -0.63
N LEU A 384 40.08 32.43 0.51
CA LEU A 384 38.84 33.14 0.81
C LEU A 384 38.54 34.15 -0.29
N LYS A 385 37.33 34.06 -0.85
CA LYS A 385 36.85 35.03 -1.85
C LYS A 385 35.85 35.96 -1.20
N CYS A 386 36.08 37.25 -1.33
CA CYS A 386 35.22 38.28 -0.75
C CYS A 386 34.25 38.83 -1.79
N PHE A 387 32.99 39.01 -1.38
CA PHE A 387 31.92 39.57 -2.16
C PHE A 387 31.23 40.73 -1.43
N SER A 388 30.60 41.58 -2.16
CA SER A 388 29.82 42.68 -1.59
C SER A 388 28.62 42.13 -0.79
N PRO A 389 28.27 42.76 0.35
CA PRO A 389 27.06 42.42 1.06
C PRO A 389 25.81 42.46 0.17
N LYS A 390 24.88 41.56 0.40
CA LYS A 390 23.63 41.41 -0.37
C LYS A 390 23.80 40.87 -1.79
N THR A 391 25.01 40.47 -2.22
CA THR A 391 25.19 39.74 -3.49
C THR A 391 24.32 38.47 -3.48
N ASP A 392 23.55 38.31 -4.55
CA ASP A 392 22.72 37.13 -4.73
C ASP A 392 23.60 35.90 -4.99
N CYS A 393 23.29 34.80 -4.38
CA CYS A 393 24.03 33.57 -4.49
C CYS A 393 23.10 32.36 -4.41
N LEU A 394 23.52 31.26 -5.01
CA LEU A 394 22.79 30.00 -5.01
C LEU A 394 23.59 28.95 -4.25
N VAL A 395 23.12 28.55 -3.06
CA VAL A 395 23.69 27.43 -2.33
C VAL A 395 23.20 26.14 -2.98
N ILE A 396 24.12 25.30 -3.35
CA ILE A 396 23.90 24.02 -4.02
C ILE A 396 24.32 22.93 -3.01
N LYS A 397 23.35 22.21 -2.47
CA LYS A 397 23.59 21.00 -1.71
C LYS A 397 23.50 19.81 -2.65
N ALA A 398 24.63 19.24 -3.04
CA ALA A 398 24.68 18.08 -3.89
C ALA A 398 24.08 16.83 -3.20
N TYR A 399 23.77 15.80 -3.96
CA TYR A 399 23.12 14.60 -3.45
C TYR A 399 23.94 13.86 -2.39
N ASP A 400 25.25 13.85 -2.52
CA ASP A 400 26.20 13.29 -1.52
C ASP A 400 26.30 14.13 -0.24
N GLY A 401 25.62 15.28 -0.18
CA GLY A 401 25.61 16.19 0.94
C GLY A 401 26.69 17.26 0.89
N SER A 402 27.58 17.26 -0.10
CA SER A 402 28.56 18.31 -0.30
C SER A 402 27.87 19.65 -0.58
N LEU A 403 28.47 20.74 -0.07
CA LEU A 403 27.94 22.08 -0.22
C LEU A 403 28.88 22.92 -1.06
N VAL A 404 28.32 23.47 -2.13
CA VAL A 404 29.02 24.47 -2.95
C VAL A 404 28.08 25.67 -3.14
N ILE A 405 28.64 26.76 -3.63
CA ILE A 405 27.86 27.97 -3.93
C ILE A 405 28.16 28.45 -5.34
N SER A 406 27.14 28.90 -6.03
CA SER A 406 27.28 29.60 -7.30
C SER A 406 27.04 31.09 -7.11
N ILE A 407 28.01 31.90 -7.53
CA ILE A 407 27.94 33.36 -7.55
C ILE A 407 28.48 33.81 -8.89
N ASP A 408 27.71 34.61 -9.64
CA ASP A 408 28.10 35.10 -10.97
C ASP A 408 28.63 33.96 -11.88
N GLU A 409 27.91 32.84 -11.92
CA GLU A 409 28.24 31.64 -12.70
C GLU A 409 29.53 30.90 -12.26
N GLN A 410 30.18 31.36 -11.20
CA GLN A 410 31.33 30.67 -10.62
C GLN A 410 30.91 29.75 -9.48
N ILE A 411 31.38 28.51 -9.51
CA ILE A 411 31.18 27.54 -8.42
C ILE A 411 32.34 27.68 -7.44
N LEU A 412 32.00 27.85 -6.17
CA LEU A 412 32.93 28.08 -5.07
C LEU A 412 32.67 27.05 -3.96
N GLU A 413 33.71 26.65 -3.28
CA GLU A 413 33.61 25.79 -2.10
C GLU A 413 33.06 26.58 -0.90
N LEU A 414 32.30 25.93 -0.04
CA LEU A 414 31.80 26.48 1.21
C LEU A 414 32.52 25.82 2.39
N LYS A 415 33.25 26.65 3.18
CA LYS A 415 33.85 26.20 4.43
C LYS A 415 33.02 26.71 5.61
N GLU A 416 32.67 25.79 6.53
CA GLU A 416 31.92 26.14 7.73
C GLU A 416 32.74 27.03 8.64
N LEU A 417 32.14 28.12 9.09
CA LEU A 417 32.71 28.94 10.11
C LEU A 417 32.47 28.31 11.49
N SER A 418 33.54 27.96 12.19
CA SER A 418 33.43 27.59 13.59
C SER A 418 32.81 28.76 14.38
N ARG A 419 31.85 28.48 15.26
CA ARG A 419 31.36 29.47 16.18
C ARG A 419 32.57 29.98 17.00
N ASN A 420 33.02 31.22 16.76
CA ASN A 420 33.90 31.88 17.67
C ASN A 420 33.14 32.06 19.01
N GLU A 421 33.42 31.26 19.97
CA GLU A 421 33.07 31.56 21.37
C GLU A 421 33.71 32.89 21.71
N ARG A 422 32.97 33.98 21.60
CA ARG A 422 33.42 35.26 22.14
C ARG A 422 33.38 35.12 23.65
N PHE A 423 34.52 34.84 24.26
CA PHE A 423 34.69 35.05 25.66
C PHE A 423 34.64 36.57 25.93
N SER A 424 33.45 37.08 26.25
CA SER A 424 33.30 38.42 26.78
C SER A 424 33.96 38.42 28.17
N LYS A 425 34.90 39.32 28.40
CA LYS A 425 35.50 39.50 29.73
C LYS A 425 34.53 40.03 30.78
N ASN A 426 33.33 40.43 30.40
CA ASN A 426 32.23 40.85 31.28
C ASN A 426 31.07 39.89 31.08
N PHE A 427 31.06 38.82 31.83
CA PHE A 427 29.87 37.96 31.95
C PHE A 427 28.84 38.70 32.79
N GLU A 428 27.88 39.33 32.13
CA GLU A 428 26.56 39.38 32.70
C GLU A 428 25.98 37.97 32.55
N GLU A 429 25.52 37.39 33.66
CA GLU A 429 24.80 36.12 33.65
C GLU A 429 23.73 36.20 32.54
N ILE A 430 23.76 35.25 31.61
CA ILE A 430 22.73 35.16 30.58
C ILE A 430 21.40 35.07 31.33
N PRO A 431 20.55 36.11 31.29
CA PRO A 431 19.29 36.05 32.00
C PRO A 431 18.58 34.81 31.48
N ALA A 432 18.25 33.92 32.41
CA ALA A 432 17.55 32.66 32.08
C ALA A 432 16.45 33.01 31.09
N VAL A 433 16.47 32.35 29.90
CA VAL A 433 15.52 32.61 28.86
C VAL A 433 14.14 32.47 29.48
N LYS A 434 13.53 33.62 29.82
CA LYS A 434 12.17 33.65 30.34
C LYS A 434 11.36 32.96 29.23
N GLN A 435 11.01 31.70 29.45
CA GLN A 435 10.06 31.01 28.62
C GLN A 435 8.87 31.95 28.49
N LYS A 436 8.67 32.53 27.32
CA LYS A 436 7.49 33.36 27.07
C LYS A 436 6.30 32.47 27.42
N LYS A 437 5.73 32.71 28.63
CA LYS A 437 4.49 32.03 29.02
C LYS A 437 3.56 32.26 27.85
N LYS A 438 3.14 31.18 27.19
CA LYS A 438 2.16 31.28 26.14
C LYS A 438 0.97 32.09 26.70
N TYR A 439 0.77 33.30 26.21
CA TYR A 439 -0.37 34.09 26.60
C TYR A 439 -1.62 33.27 26.24
N ILE A 440 -2.31 32.81 27.28
CA ILE A 440 -3.59 32.16 27.11
C ILE A 440 -4.63 33.25 27.39
N PRO A 441 -5.29 33.75 26.33
CA PRO A 441 -6.27 34.81 26.51
C PRO A 441 -7.36 34.37 27.50
N PRO A 442 -7.80 35.26 28.41
CA PRO A 442 -8.89 34.96 29.34
C PRO A 442 -10.18 34.65 28.55
N MET A 443 -11.14 33.99 29.21
CA MET A 443 -12.42 33.63 28.57
C MET A 443 -13.22 34.83 28.07
N SER A 444 -13.01 36.00 28.69
CA SER A 444 -13.58 37.29 28.25
C SER A 444 -12.96 37.89 26.99
N HIS A 445 -11.89 37.29 26.48
CA HIS A 445 -11.26 37.78 25.25
C HIS A 445 -12.23 37.65 24.07
N PRO A 446 -12.43 38.68 23.22
CA PRO A 446 -13.44 38.70 22.17
C PRO A 446 -13.44 37.47 21.26
N PHE A 447 -12.27 37.00 20.82
CA PHE A 447 -12.10 35.80 19.99
C PHE A 447 -12.54 34.51 20.71
N LYS A 448 -12.32 34.39 22.04
CA LYS A 448 -12.77 33.21 22.81
C LYS A 448 -14.28 33.28 23.07
N ALA A 449 -14.80 34.45 23.40
CA ALA A 449 -16.23 34.65 23.62
C ALA A 449 -17.03 34.31 22.36
N GLU A 450 -16.58 34.79 21.20
CA GLU A 450 -17.23 34.50 19.91
C GLU A 450 -17.12 33.03 19.50
N SER A 451 -15.95 32.41 19.72
CA SER A 451 -15.72 30.98 19.44
C SER A 451 -16.57 30.10 20.37
N PHE A 452 -16.71 30.48 21.65
CA PHE A 452 -17.55 29.78 22.62
C PHE A 452 -19.04 29.91 22.29
N LYS A 453 -19.47 31.10 21.87
CA LYS A 453 -20.84 31.34 21.38
C LYS A 453 -21.18 30.48 20.17
N LYS A 454 -20.30 30.45 19.17
CA LYS A 454 -20.44 29.56 17.99
C LYS A 454 -20.44 28.06 18.36
N TYR A 455 -19.69 27.68 19.39
CA TYR A 455 -19.69 26.30 19.90
C TYR A 455 -21.02 25.96 20.58
N GLN A 456 -21.57 26.87 21.41
CA GLN A 456 -22.87 26.69 22.05
C GLN A 456 -24.01 26.64 21.01
N GLU A 457 -23.99 27.52 20.01
CA GLU A 457 -24.97 27.52 18.90
C GLU A 457 -24.95 26.19 18.13
N LYS A 458 -23.77 25.60 17.90
CA LYS A 458 -23.63 24.28 17.29
C LYS A 458 -24.14 23.13 18.19
N GLN A 459 -23.97 23.24 19.49
CA GLN A 459 -24.48 22.26 20.45
C GLN A 459 -26.00 22.31 20.54
N THR A 460 -26.59 23.51 20.62
CA THR A 460 -28.08 23.70 20.64
C THR A 460 -28.70 23.28 19.31
N ALA A 461 -28.04 23.53 18.18
CA ALA A 461 -28.50 23.03 16.89
C ALA A 461 -28.48 21.47 16.82
N ARG A 462 -27.49 20.84 17.45
CA ARG A 462 -27.39 19.37 17.51
C ARG A 462 -28.44 18.76 18.44
N THR A 463 -28.79 19.43 19.56
CA THR A 463 -29.86 18.99 20.48
C THR A 463 -31.25 19.17 19.87
N ASN A 464 -31.45 20.21 19.06
CA ASN A 464 -32.74 20.45 18.39
C ASN A 464 -33.01 19.53 17.19
N ILE A 465 -31.97 18.87 16.64
CA ILE A 465 -32.13 17.84 15.60
C ILE A 465 -32.47 16.46 16.22
N GLY A 466 -32.27 16.29 17.53
CA GLY A 466 -32.50 15.03 18.26
C GLY A 466 -33.92 14.82 18.79
N PHE A 467 -34.82 15.81 18.71
CA PHE A 467 -36.23 15.68 19.15
C PHE A 467 -37.18 16.03 18.00
N GLY A 468 -37.18 15.21 16.98
CA GLY A 468 -38.28 15.10 16.04
C GLY A 468 -39.32 14.21 16.66
N THR A 469 -40.30 14.80 17.31
CA THR A 469 -41.53 14.16 17.79
C THR A 469 -42.22 13.44 16.64
N TYR A 470 -42.26 12.11 16.71
CA TYR A 470 -43.26 11.32 16.00
C TYR A 470 -44.61 11.62 16.63
N CYS A 471 -45.42 12.46 16.03
CA CYS A 471 -46.85 12.48 16.25
C CYS A 471 -47.48 11.46 15.29
N TYR A 472 -48.05 10.40 15.85
CA TYR A 472 -49.06 9.57 15.20
C TYR A 472 -50.32 10.40 14.93
N ASN A 473 -50.79 10.37 13.70
CA ASN A 473 -52.19 10.26 13.31
C ASN A 473 -52.31 9.42 12.06
#